data_0a315634cc186a57a04f72ddd13585ff
#
_entry.id   0a315634cc186a57a04f72ddd13585ff
#
_cell.length_a   1.000
_cell.length_b   1.000
_cell.length_c   1.000
_cell.angle_alpha   90.00
_cell.angle_beta   90.00
_cell.angle_gamma   90.00
#
_symmetry.space_group_name_H-M   'P 1'
#
loop_
_entity.id
_entity.type
_entity.pdbx_description
1 polymer ?
#
loop_
_entity_poly.entity_id
_entity_poly.type
_entity_poly.pdbx_seq_one_letter_code
_entity_poly.pdbx_strand_id
1 'polypeptide(L)'
;PDTSSATTITLSGSSASASGSASSNVKVDGGTVTISGGGTYVISGELSNGRIVVNAPKADVRLVLKGATITSSDGPAIDIQDAGNAIVVLAKDSKNTLTDGASYASGQEATAALFSSDTLTVTGTGQLDVTGSYKDGISSKNGLIITGNATITVKAADDGLRGKDYLVVESGTLTVEAGGDALKSSEGDDETKGFISLGKASITLTSSDDAIAATTDVTVKDTTLTITAGGGQANATVEEQAPPGQE
;
A
#
# COMPACT_ATOMS: atom_id res chain seq x y z
N PRO A 1 11.14 -15.52 -5.48
CA PRO A 1 10.64 -16.49 -4.51
C PRO A 1 10.34 -17.82 -5.20
N ASP A 2 10.54 -18.93 -4.49
CA ASP A 2 10.12 -20.23 -4.97
C ASP A 2 8.57 -20.25 -5.02
N THR A 3 8.02 -20.58 -6.18
CA THR A 3 6.57 -20.64 -6.44
C THR A 3 6.13 -22.05 -6.84
N SER A 4 6.98 -23.06 -6.63
CA SER A 4 6.71 -24.45 -7.04
C SER A 4 5.49 -25.05 -6.35
N SER A 5 5.16 -24.62 -5.14
CA SER A 5 3.97 -25.00 -4.37
C SER A 5 2.90 -23.91 -4.29
N ALA A 6 2.99 -22.87 -5.13
CA ALA A 6 2.07 -21.74 -5.09
C ALA A 6 0.70 -22.10 -5.65
N THR A 7 -0.32 -21.44 -5.12
CA THR A 7 -1.66 -21.43 -5.73
C THR A 7 -1.72 -20.30 -6.75
N THR A 8 -2.15 -20.62 -7.96
CA THR A 8 -2.34 -19.65 -9.02
C THR A 8 -3.78 -19.14 -8.98
N ILE A 9 -3.93 -17.80 -8.99
CA ILE A 9 -5.20 -17.11 -9.14
C ILE A 9 -5.15 -16.36 -10.47
N THR A 10 -6.01 -16.74 -11.40
CA THR A 10 -6.14 -16.09 -12.71
C THR A 10 -7.39 -15.23 -12.71
N LEU A 11 -7.18 -13.93 -12.82
CA LEU A 11 -8.24 -12.91 -12.90
C LEU A 11 -8.79 -12.85 -14.34
N SER A 12 -10.11 -12.73 -14.50
CA SER A 12 -10.76 -12.72 -15.80
C SER A 12 -12.01 -11.83 -15.80
N GLY A 13 -11.84 -10.54 -16.05
CA GLY A 13 -12.93 -9.56 -16.14
C GLY A 13 -13.66 -9.38 -14.79
N SER A 14 -14.81 -10.00 -14.62
CA SER A 14 -15.64 -9.93 -13.40
C SER A 14 -15.54 -11.17 -12.51
N SER A 15 -14.57 -12.06 -12.73
CA SER A 15 -14.41 -13.31 -11.99
C SER A 15 -12.94 -13.72 -11.92
N ALA A 16 -12.66 -14.82 -11.25
CA ALA A 16 -11.34 -15.42 -11.18
C ALA A 16 -11.45 -16.96 -11.08
N SER A 17 -10.32 -17.61 -11.30
CA SER A 17 -10.17 -19.06 -11.02
C SER A 17 -8.93 -19.29 -10.17
N ALA A 18 -8.95 -20.33 -9.33
CA ALA A 18 -7.81 -20.72 -8.51
C ALA A 18 -7.46 -22.19 -8.75
N SER A 19 -6.15 -22.47 -8.79
CA SER A 19 -5.60 -23.83 -8.91
C SER A 19 -4.29 -23.93 -8.13
N GLY A 20 -3.97 -25.12 -7.63
CA GLY A 20 -2.76 -25.37 -6.84
C GLY A 20 -3.04 -25.82 -5.41
N SER A 21 -2.00 -25.90 -4.60
CA SER A 21 -2.02 -26.59 -3.28
C SER A 21 -2.98 -25.99 -2.27
N ALA A 22 -3.14 -24.68 -2.24
CA ALA A 22 -4.04 -23.97 -1.33
C ALA A 22 -5.29 -23.40 -2.03
N SER A 23 -5.70 -23.97 -3.17
CA SER A 23 -6.89 -23.49 -3.91
C SER A 23 -8.19 -23.65 -3.13
N SER A 24 -8.26 -24.59 -2.17
CA SER A 24 -9.39 -24.73 -1.25
C SER A 24 -9.57 -23.53 -0.29
N ASN A 25 -8.54 -22.73 -0.09
CA ASN A 25 -8.58 -21.50 0.71
C ASN A 25 -9.02 -20.28 -0.12
N VAL A 26 -9.30 -20.46 -1.41
CA VAL A 26 -9.70 -19.38 -2.30
C VAL A 26 -11.16 -19.53 -2.67
N LYS A 27 -11.99 -18.57 -2.28
CA LYS A 27 -13.40 -18.47 -2.69
C LYS A 27 -13.53 -17.31 -3.69
N VAL A 28 -14.20 -17.56 -4.79
CA VAL A 28 -14.57 -16.54 -5.77
C VAL A 28 -16.08 -16.34 -5.75
N ASP A 29 -16.51 -15.10 -5.56
CA ASP A 29 -17.92 -14.72 -5.55
C ASP A 29 -18.09 -13.42 -6.36
N GLY A 30 -18.53 -13.57 -7.60
CA GLY A 30 -18.49 -12.48 -8.57
C GLY A 30 -17.07 -11.95 -8.74
N GLY A 31 -16.88 -10.65 -8.59
CA GLY A 31 -15.58 -9.97 -8.62
C GLY A 31 -14.78 -10.03 -7.32
N THR A 32 -15.30 -10.66 -6.25
CA THR A 32 -14.58 -10.77 -4.97
C THR A 32 -13.84 -12.09 -4.88
N VAL A 33 -12.52 -12.03 -4.70
CA VAL A 33 -11.64 -13.18 -4.46
C VAL A 33 -11.21 -13.16 -3.00
N THR A 34 -11.73 -14.10 -2.20
CA THR A 34 -11.40 -14.20 -0.77
C THR A 34 -10.37 -15.30 -0.55
N ILE A 35 -9.29 -14.97 0.15
CA ILE A 35 -8.21 -15.86 0.58
C ILE A 35 -8.35 -16.03 2.10
N SER A 36 -8.61 -17.26 2.54
CA SER A 36 -8.90 -17.59 3.95
C SER A 36 -7.83 -18.46 4.64
N GLY A 37 -6.68 -18.64 4.02
CA GLY A 37 -5.59 -19.44 4.59
C GLY A 37 -4.22 -19.01 4.11
N GLY A 38 -3.21 -19.44 4.87
CA GLY A 38 -1.80 -19.15 4.56
C GLY A 38 -1.32 -19.79 3.26
N GLY A 39 -0.28 -19.21 2.70
CA GLY A 39 0.35 -19.73 1.49
C GLY A 39 0.87 -18.65 0.56
N THR A 40 1.39 -19.10 -0.58
CA THR A 40 1.83 -18.25 -1.68
C THR A 40 0.80 -18.30 -2.81
N TYR A 41 0.27 -17.16 -3.18
CA TYR A 41 -0.74 -16.98 -4.22
C TYR A 41 -0.18 -16.14 -5.36
N VAL A 42 -0.01 -16.75 -6.53
CA VAL A 42 0.44 -16.05 -7.74
C VAL A 42 -0.77 -15.53 -8.48
N ILE A 43 -0.84 -14.21 -8.61
CA ILE A 43 -2.00 -13.50 -9.14
C ILE A 43 -1.64 -12.85 -10.46
N SER A 44 -2.45 -13.10 -11.49
CA SER A 44 -2.25 -12.53 -12.83
C SER A 44 -3.58 -12.30 -13.54
N GLY A 45 -3.56 -11.46 -14.58
CA GLY A 45 -4.75 -11.13 -15.35
C GLY A 45 -5.45 -9.87 -14.87
N GLU A 46 -6.68 -9.67 -15.29
CA GLU A 46 -7.43 -8.44 -15.04
C GLU A 46 -8.74 -8.72 -14.30
N LEU A 47 -9.00 -7.94 -13.27
CA LEU A 47 -10.27 -7.86 -12.56
C LEU A 47 -10.83 -6.45 -12.73
N SER A 48 -11.79 -6.28 -13.65
CA SER A 48 -12.27 -4.97 -14.12
C SER A 48 -13.19 -4.28 -13.10
N ASN A 49 -13.88 -5.06 -12.26
CA ASN A 49 -14.65 -4.56 -11.12
C ASN A 49 -14.69 -5.64 -10.03
N GLY A 50 -13.78 -5.52 -9.09
CA GLY A 50 -13.69 -6.48 -7.99
C GLY A 50 -12.47 -6.23 -7.12
N ARG A 51 -12.22 -7.15 -6.21
CA ARG A 51 -11.18 -7.01 -5.20
C ARG A 51 -10.63 -8.35 -4.75
N ILE A 52 -9.45 -8.32 -4.16
CA ILE A 52 -8.90 -9.44 -3.39
C ILE A 52 -9.05 -9.12 -1.91
N VAL A 53 -9.69 -10.02 -1.17
CA VAL A 53 -9.83 -9.96 0.28
C VAL A 53 -8.97 -11.06 0.90
N VAL A 54 -8.15 -10.73 1.88
CA VAL A 54 -7.40 -11.68 2.70
C VAL A 54 -7.98 -11.66 4.11
N ASN A 55 -8.48 -12.79 4.55
CA ASN A 55 -8.93 -13.01 5.93
C ASN A 55 -8.40 -14.38 6.38
N ALA A 56 -7.14 -14.41 6.79
CA ALA A 56 -6.37 -15.61 7.11
C ALA A 56 -5.68 -15.45 8.47
N PRO A 57 -6.44 -15.45 9.59
CA PRO A 57 -5.95 -15.14 10.94
C PRO A 57 -4.70 -15.93 11.30
N LYS A 58 -3.66 -15.22 11.76
CA LYS A 58 -2.37 -15.78 12.21
C LYS A 58 -1.60 -16.54 11.13
N ALA A 59 -2.03 -16.50 9.88
CA ALA A 59 -1.36 -17.20 8.79
C ALA A 59 -0.49 -16.25 7.95
N ASP A 60 0.64 -16.74 7.49
CA ASP A 60 1.50 -16.01 6.56
C ASP A 60 0.91 -16.06 5.15
N VAL A 61 0.58 -14.92 4.59
CA VAL A 61 0.02 -14.79 3.24
C VAL A 61 0.99 -14.01 2.35
N ARG A 62 1.34 -14.62 1.24
CA ARG A 62 2.19 -14.02 0.22
C ARG A 62 1.42 -13.89 -1.10
N LEU A 63 1.15 -12.66 -1.50
CA LEU A 63 0.51 -12.34 -2.77
C LEU A 63 1.60 -11.98 -3.78
N VAL A 64 1.84 -12.82 -4.77
CA VAL A 64 2.81 -12.58 -5.85
C VAL A 64 2.08 -12.01 -7.04
N LEU A 65 2.19 -10.70 -7.26
CA LEU A 65 1.58 -10.01 -8.39
C LEU A 65 2.46 -10.22 -9.64
N LYS A 66 1.89 -10.88 -10.65
CA LYS A 66 2.59 -11.25 -11.89
C LYS A 66 1.77 -10.79 -13.11
N GLY A 67 1.69 -9.48 -13.31
CA GLY A 67 0.85 -8.88 -14.34
C GLY A 67 -0.62 -8.88 -13.90
N ALA A 68 -0.89 -8.42 -12.69
CA ALA A 68 -2.24 -8.28 -12.14
C ALA A 68 -2.72 -6.84 -12.30
N THR A 69 -3.91 -6.66 -12.88
CA THR A 69 -4.64 -5.39 -12.93
C THR A 69 -5.94 -5.56 -12.17
N ILE A 70 -6.12 -4.80 -11.10
CA ILE A 70 -7.32 -4.90 -10.25
C ILE A 70 -7.93 -3.51 -10.11
N THR A 71 -9.18 -3.39 -10.54
CA THR A 71 -9.98 -2.18 -10.37
C THR A 71 -11.21 -2.51 -9.53
N SER A 72 -11.42 -1.77 -8.47
CA SER A 72 -12.62 -1.85 -7.63
C SER A 72 -13.45 -0.58 -7.78
N SER A 73 -14.76 -0.69 -7.72
CA SER A 73 -15.67 0.46 -7.82
C SER A 73 -16.17 0.96 -6.46
N ASP A 74 -16.07 0.15 -5.39
CA ASP A 74 -16.74 0.39 -4.11
C ASP A 74 -15.91 -0.01 -2.88
N GLY A 75 -14.60 -0.09 -3.04
CA GLY A 75 -13.68 -0.45 -1.96
C GLY A 75 -12.24 -0.59 -2.44
N PRO A 76 -11.33 -1.14 -1.62
CA PRO A 76 -9.95 -1.38 -1.99
C PRO A 76 -9.82 -2.37 -3.16
N ALA A 77 -8.73 -2.29 -3.92
CA ALA A 77 -8.36 -3.33 -4.88
C ALA A 77 -7.83 -4.58 -4.17
N ILE A 78 -7.05 -4.38 -3.09
CA ILE A 78 -6.60 -5.46 -2.18
C ILE A 78 -6.88 -5.02 -0.75
N ASP A 79 -7.64 -5.85 -0.02
CA ASP A 79 -8.08 -5.65 1.35
C ASP A 79 -7.57 -6.79 2.24
N ILE A 80 -6.50 -6.56 2.99
CA ILE A 80 -5.95 -7.53 3.94
C ILE A 80 -6.54 -7.22 5.30
N GLN A 81 -7.62 -7.94 5.64
CA GLN A 81 -8.40 -7.75 6.87
C GLN A 81 -7.76 -8.42 8.08
N ASP A 82 -7.11 -9.57 7.88
CA ASP A 82 -6.40 -10.31 8.92
C ASP A 82 -5.36 -11.24 8.30
N ALA A 83 -4.12 -11.19 8.81
CA ALA A 83 -3.04 -12.10 8.46
C ALA A 83 -1.99 -12.13 9.59
N GLY A 84 -1.23 -13.23 9.73
CA GLY A 84 -0.06 -13.25 10.61
C GLY A 84 1.06 -12.37 10.08
N ASN A 85 1.40 -12.56 8.80
CA ASN A 85 2.28 -11.70 8.02
C ASN A 85 1.70 -11.51 6.61
N ALA A 86 1.62 -10.27 6.14
CA ALA A 86 1.15 -9.94 4.80
C ALA A 86 2.31 -9.46 3.93
N ILE A 87 2.59 -10.17 2.84
CA ILE A 87 3.67 -9.85 1.92
C ILE A 87 3.12 -9.77 0.50
N VAL A 88 3.25 -8.60 -0.13
CA VAL A 88 2.99 -8.40 -1.55
C VAL A 88 4.32 -8.43 -2.30
N VAL A 89 4.47 -9.35 -3.23
CA VAL A 89 5.68 -9.52 -4.03
C VAL A 89 5.41 -9.11 -5.47
N LEU A 90 6.14 -8.14 -5.96
CA LEU A 90 6.10 -7.73 -7.36
C LEU A 90 7.05 -8.64 -8.15
N ALA A 91 6.48 -9.54 -8.95
CA ALA A 91 7.27 -10.51 -9.70
C ALA A 91 8.22 -9.77 -10.68
N LYS A 92 9.38 -10.35 -10.92
CA LYS A 92 10.35 -9.78 -11.85
C LYS A 92 9.70 -9.54 -13.23
N ASP A 93 10.02 -8.40 -13.82
CA ASP A 93 9.56 -7.96 -15.15
C ASP A 93 8.02 -7.85 -15.29
N SER A 94 7.29 -7.88 -14.16
CA SER A 94 5.83 -7.67 -14.15
C SER A 94 5.48 -6.20 -14.02
N LYS A 95 4.33 -5.82 -14.60
CA LYS A 95 3.63 -4.55 -14.38
C LYS A 95 2.29 -4.87 -13.74
N ASN A 96 2.01 -4.25 -12.62
CA ASN A 96 0.79 -4.48 -11.84
C ASN A 96 0.11 -3.15 -11.58
N THR A 97 -1.22 -3.14 -11.57
CA THR A 97 -2.03 -1.94 -11.35
C THR A 97 -3.12 -2.23 -10.33
N LEU A 98 -3.24 -1.35 -9.35
CA LEU A 98 -4.30 -1.39 -8.34
C LEU A 98 -5.03 -0.05 -8.34
N THR A 99 -6.34 -0.08 -8.53
CA THR A 99 -7.20 1.11 -8.49
C THR A 99 -8.41 0.82 -7.62
N ASP A 100 -8.67 1.68 -6.67
CA ASP A 100 -9.85 1.58 -5.81
C ASP A 100 -11.04 2.41 -6.32
N GLY A 101 -12.18 2.23 -5.67
CA GLY A 101 -13.36 3.05 -5.90
C GLY A 101 -13.22 4.44 -5.27
N ALA A 102 -13.82 5.44 -5.91
CA ALA A 102 -13.88 6.80 -5.36
C ALA A 102 -14.76 6.94 -4.09
N SER A 103 -15.51 5.90 -3.74
CA SER A 103 -16.28 5.81 -2.50
C SER A 103 -16.29 4.38 -1.99
N TYR A 104 -16.33 4.22 -0.67
CA TYR A 104 -16.37 2.91 -0.03
C TYR A 104 -17.72 2.69 0.62
N ALA A 105 -18.16 1.44 0.69
CA ALA A 105 -19.37 1.08 1.43
C ALA A 105 -19.21 1.45 2.92
N SER A 106 -20.33 1.85 3.55
CA SER A 106 -20.32 2.21 4.97
C SER A 106 -19.88 1.03 5.84
N GLY A 107 -19.03 1.28 6.85
CA GLY A 107 -18.54 0.28 7.78
C GLY A 107 -17.27 -0.47 7.31
N GLN A 108 -16.70 -0.13 6.18
CA GLN A 108 -15.37 -0.62 5.79
C GLN A 108 -14.28 0.10 6.60
N GLU A 109 -13.34 -0.66 7.13
CA GLU A 109 -12.16 -0.11 7.83
C GLU A 109 -11.07 0.34 6.88
N ALA A 110 -11.03 -0.24 5.69
CA ALA A 110 -10.05 0.09 4.66
C ALA A 110 -10.16 1.55 4.22
N THR A 111 -9.02 2.19 3.99
CA THR A 111 -8.91 3.58 3.54
C THR A 111 -8.04 3.74 2.30
N ALA A 112 -7.50 2.65 1.74
CA ALA A 112 -6.49 2.68 0.68
C ALA A 112 -6.78 1.66 -0.43
N ALA A 113 -6.24 1.91 -1.61
CA ALA A 113 -6.32 0.98 -2.73
C ALA A 113 -5.63 -0.37 -2.43
N LEU A 114 -4.51 -0.34 -1.71
CA LEU A 114 -3.88 -1.49 -1.07
C LEU A 114 -3.89 -1.26 0.44
N PHE A 115 -4.77 -1.98 1.13
CA PHE A 115 -4.98 -1.83 2.57
C PHE A 115 -4.58 -3.09 3.34
N SER A 116 -4.01 -2.92 4.54
CA SER A 116 -3.77 -3.99 5.49
C SER A 116 -4.09 -3.57 6.92
N SER A 117 -4.80 -4.42 7.65
CA SER A 117 -4.97 -4.28 9.11
C SER A 117 -3.73 -4.71 9.89
N ASP A 118 -2.85 -5.50 9.27
CA ASP A 118 -1.60 -6.00 9.84
C ASP A 118 -0.39 -5.42 9.14
N THR A 119 0.82 -5.68 9.69
CA THR A 119 2.06 -5.24 9.04
C THR A 119 2.12 -5.73 7.60
N LEU A 120 2.35 -4.79 6.68
CA LEU A 120 2.42 -5.03 5.26
C LEU A 120 3.84 -4.84 4.74
N THR A 121 4.36 -5.85 4.05
CA THR A 121 5.60 -5.72 3.29
C THR A 121 5.31 -5.77 1.80
N VAL A 122 5.78 -4.76 1.06
CA VAL A 122 5.80 -4.77 -0.41
C VAL A 122 7.24 -4.93 -0.88
N THR A 123 7.50 -5.94 -1.69
CA THR A 123 8.86 -6.31 -2.11
C THR A 123 8.89 -6.83 -3.56
N GLY A 124 10.08 -7.12 -4.06
CA GLY A 124 10.30 -7.70 -5.40
C GLY A 124 11.09 -6.78 -6.31
N THR A 125 10.98 -7.00 -7.62
CA THR A 125 11.71 -6.23 -8.66
C THR A 125 10.80 -5.84 -9.83
N GLY A 126 9.50 -6.09 -9.71
CA GLY A 126 8.50 -5.67 -10.68
C GLY A 126 8.05 -4.22 -10.46
N GLN A 127 7.02 -3.82 -11.20
CA GLN A 127 6.40 -2.50 -11.13
C GLN A 127 5.00 -2.60 -10.51
N LEU A 128 4.61 -1.55 -9.77
CA LEU A 128 3.29 -1.40 -9.20
C LEU A 128 2.83 0.06 -9.35
N ASP A 129 1.72 0.24 -10.04
CA ASP A 129 1.01 1.51 -10.14
C ASP A 129 -0.24 1.44 -9.26
N VAL A 130 -0.37 2.37 -8.31
CA VAL A 130 -1.50 2.43 -7.36
C VAL A 130 -2.23 3.75 -7.52
N THR A 131 -3.56 3.66 -7.64
CA THR A 131 -4.43 4.84 -7.61
C THR A 131 -5.41 4.70 -6.44
N GLY A 132 -5.22 5.51 -5.40
CA GLY A 132 -6.12 5.68 -4.26
C GLY A 132 -7.09 6.81 -4.55
N SER A 133 -8.25 6.48 -5.11
CA SER A 133 -9.27 7.45 -5.53
C SER A 133 -10.15 7.91 -4.35
N TYR A 134 -10.28 7.08 -3.31
CA TYR A 134 -11.06 7.38 -2.11
C TYR A 134 -10.27 8.20 -1.10
N LYS A 135 -9.12 7.68 -0.70
CA LYS A 135 -8.21 8.31 0.26
C LYS A 135 -6.75 7.93 -0.05
N ASP A 136 -6.20 6.99 0.71
CA ASP A 136 -4.78 6.65 0.67
C ASP A 136 -4.45 5.74 -0.52
N GLY A 137 -3.21 5.75 -0.96
CA GLY A 137 -2.72 4.81 -1.96
C GLY A 137 -2.43 3.43 -1.35
N ILE A 138 -1.48 3.37 -0.42
CA ILE A 138 -1.08 2.15 0.31
C ILE A 138 -1.12 2.45 1.80
N SER A 139 -1.89 1.67 2.57
CA SER A 139 -2.03 1.90 4.01
C SER A 139 -1.96 0.61 4.82
N SER A 140 -1.27 0.66 5.95
CA SER A 140 -1.26 -0.38 6.97
C SER A 140 -1.62 0.21 8.34
N LYS A 141 -2.47 -0.48 9.09
CA LYS A 141 -2.79 -0.11 10.48
C LYS A 141 -1.65 -0.38 11.46
N ASN A 142 -0.65 -1.14 11.03
CA ASN A 142 0.57 -1.40 11.78
C ASN A 142 1.76 -0.83 10.99
N GLY A 143 2.80 -1.62 10.74
CA GLY A 143 3.96 -1.18 9.95
C GLY A 143 3.76 -1.35 8.45
N LEU A 144 4.30 -0.43 7.66
CA LEU A 144 4.44 -0.56 6.21
C LEU A 144 5.91 -0.60 5.83
N ILE A 145 6.34 -1.65 5.13
CA ILE A 145 7.71 -1.86 4.70
C ILE A 145 7.76 -1.97 3.19
N ILE A 146 8.55 -1.13 2.54
CA ILE A 146 8.89 -1.21 1.11
C ILE A 146 10.35 -1.65 0.99
N THR A 147 10.60 -2.75 0.31
CA THR A 147 11.95 -3.32 0.17
C THR A 147 12.16 -3.99 -1.19
N GLY A 148 13.35 -4.51 -1.44
CA GLY A 148 13.71 -5.05 -2.76
C GLY A 148 14.07 -3.91 -3.73
N ASN A 149 14.01 -4.17 -5.02
CA ASN A 149 14.29 -3.17 -6.06
C ASN A 149 13.00 -2.89 -6.89
N ALA A 150 11.86 -2.81 -6.20
CA ALA A 150 10.57 -2.52 -6.80
C ALA A 150 10.52 -1.09 -7.34
N THR A 151 9.76 -0.88 -8.40
CA THR A 151 9.38 0.45 -8.89
C THR A 151 7.90 0.65 -8.55
N ILE A 152 7.61 1.60 -7.67
CA ILE A 152 6.26 1.85 -7.18
C ILE A 152 5.87 3.29 -7.50
N THR A 153 4.74 3.46 -8.16
CA THR A 153 4.12 4.76 -8.42
C THR A 153 2.78 4.82 -7.71
N VAL A 154 2.56 5.85 -6.91
CA VAL A 154 1.32 6.03 -6.16
C VAL A 154 0.72 7.39 -6.47
N LYS A 155 -0.58 7.40 -6.79
CA LYS A 155 -1.43 8.59 -6.82
C LYS A 155 -2.54 8.40 -5.79
N ALA A 156 -2.71 9.35 -4.89
CA ALA A 156 -3.68 9.27 -3.81
C ALA A 156 -4.48 10.57 -3.68
N ALA A 157 -5.75 10.44 -3.35
CA ALA A 157 -6.62 11.59 -3.06
C ALA A 157 -6.29 12.20 -1.68
N ASP A 158 -5.78 11.41 -0.76
CA ASP A 158 -5.32 11.77 0.58
C ASP A 158 -3.86 11.35 0.74
N ASP A 159 -3.50 10.50 1.71
CA ASP A 159 -2.11 10.12 1.97
C ASP A 159 -1.57 9.12 0.93
N GLY A 160 -0.34 9.31 0.49
CA GLY A 160 0.29 8.42 -0.49
C GLY A 160 0.59 7.03 0.08
N LEU A 161 1.52 6.94 1.02
CA LEU A 161 1.86 5.75 1.79
C LEU A 161 1.69 6.04 3.28
N ARG A 162 0.95 5.17 3.97
CA ARG A 162 0.72 5.29 5.41
C ARG A 162 1.03 3.99 6.13
N GLY A 163 1.93 4.03 7.10
CA GLY A 163 2.13 2.98 8.09
C GLY A 163 1.87 3.56 9.47
N LYS A 164 0.79 3.13 10.15
CA LYS A 164 0.42 3.76 11.43
C LYS A 164 1.55 3.68 12.44
N ASP A 165 2.08 2.48 12.67
CA ASP A 165 3.15 2.25 13.64
C ASP A 165 4.51 2.74 13.12
N TYR A 166 4.79 2.47 11.86
CA TYR A 166 6.00 2.92 11.17
C TYR A 166 5.88 2.76 9.65
N LEU A 167 6.65 3.58 8.94
CA LEU A 167 6.86 3.46 7.51
C LEU A 167 8.36 3.32 7.23
N VAL A 168 8.75 2.21 6.61
CA VAL A 168 10.13 1.93 6.24
C VAL A 168 10.25 1.74 4.73
N VAL A 169 11.09 2.52 4.08
CA VAL A 169 11.47 2.34 2.68
C VAL A 169 12.95 1.97 2.65
N GLU A 170 13.26 0.68 2.54
CA GLU A 170 14.64 0.20 2.58
C GLU A 170 15.37 0.41 1.25
N SER A 171 14.66 0.22 0.14
CA SER A 171 15.26 0.27 -1.20
C SER A 171 14.20 0.36 -2.31
N GLY A 172 14.63 0.61 -3.55
CA GLY A 172 13.77 0.67 -4.73
C GLY A 172 13.59 2.09 -5.28
N THR A 173 12.64 2.24 -6.18
CA THR A 173 12.22 3.53 -6.75
C THR A 173 10.78 3.79 -6.37
N LEU A 174 10.52 4.91 -5.72
CA LEU A 174 9.21 5.32 -5.25
C LEU A 174 8.86 6.70 -5.79
N THR A 175 7.73 6.82 -6.47
CA THR A 175 7.16 8.09 -6.92
C THR A 175 5.76 8.23 -6.33
N VAL A 176 5.52 9.31 -5.60
CA VAL A 176 4.25 9.56 -4.91
C VAL A 176 3.71 10.93 -5.30
N GLU A 177 2.42 10.97 -5.64
CA GLU A 177 1.61 12.17 -5.82
C GLU A 177 0.40 12.05 -4.89
N ALA A 178 0.32 12.89 -3.85
CA ALA A 178 -0.68 12.83 -2.78
C ALA A 178 -1.44 14.14 -2.63
N GLY A 179 -2.75 14.03 -2.38
CA GLY A 179 -3.59 15.16 -2.01
C GLY A 179 -3.44 15.58 -0.54
N GLY A 180 -3.02 14.65 0.32
CA GLY A 180 -2.59 14.86 1.70
C GLY A 180 -1.08 14.73 1.84
N ASP A 181 -0.60 13.92 2.81
CA ASP A 181 0.81 13.65 3.04
C ASP A 181 1.34 12.59 2.07
N ALA A 182 2.55 12.78 1.52
CA ALA A 182 3.08 11.76 0.64
C ALA A 182 3.55 10.49 1.38
N LEU A 183 4.23 10.65 2.52
CA LEU A 183 4.62 9.58 3.43
C LEU A 183 4.18 9.92 4.85
N LYS A 184 3.43 9.00 5.50
CA LYS A 184 2.85 9.23 6.82
C LYS A 184 3.07 8.09 7.80
N SER A 185 3.40 8.44 9.06
CA SER A 185 3.34 7.55 10.22
C SER A 185 2.72 8.27 11.41
N SER A 186 1.68 7.71 12.03
CA SER A 186 0.76 8.48 12.88
C SER A 186 0.50 7.87 14.25
N GLU A 187 1.28 6.87 14.71
CA GLU A 187 1.17 6.37 16.09
C GLU A 187 1.80 7.36 17.05
N GLY A 188 1.03 7.85 18.02
CA GLY A 188 1.47 8.85 18.99
C GLY A 188 1.43 8.40 20.44
N ASP A 189 0.82 7.24 20.73
CA ASP A 189 0.69 6.72 22.10
C ASP A 189 1.89 5.85 22.52
N ASP A 190 2.73 5.44 21.58
CA ASP A 190 3.92 4.61 21.80
C ASP A 190 5.14 5.30 21.18
N GLU A 191 6.03 5.83 22.01
CA GLU A 191 7.25 6.55 21.59
C GLU A 191 8.23 5.70 20.74
N THR A 192 8.07 4.38 20.73
CA THR A 192 8.87 3.47 19.89
C THR A 192 8.30 3.31 18.49
N LYS A 193 7.17 3.92 18.21
CA LYS A 193 6.44 3.90 16.94
C LYS A 193 6.30 5.31 16.35
N GLY A 194 5.50 5.45 15.32
CA GLY A 194 5.24 6.75 14.68
C GLY A 194 6.40 7.27 13.84
N PHE A 195 7.39 6.46 13.50
CA PHE A 195 8.59 6.86 12.78
C PHE A 195 8.56 6.53 11.28
N ILE A 196 9.38 7.27 10.51
CA ILE A 196 9.65 7.01 9.10
C ILE A 196 11.14 6.80 8.90
N SER A 197 11.52 5.70 8.23
CA SER A 197 12.91 5.40 7.90
C SER A 197 13.09 5.20 6.40
N LEU A 198 13.94 6.00 5.79
CA LEU A 198 14.28 5.95 4.36
C LEU A 198 15.71 5.47 4.19
N GLY A 199 15.88 4.32 3.54
CA GLY A 199 17.15 3.69 3.26
C GLY A 199 17.67 4.00 1.85
N LYS A 200 18.40 3.04 1.26
CA LYS A 200 18.99 3.18 -0.07
C LYS A 200 17.94 3.12 -1.18
N ALA A 201 17.22 4.18 -1.38
CA ALA A 201 16.12 4.29 -2.34
C ALA A 201 16.23 5.56 -3.19
N SER A 202 15.54 5.58 -4.33
CA SER A 202 15.28 6.80 -5.12
C SER A 202 13.82 7.18 -4.93
N ILE A 203 13.56 8.32 -4.29
CA ILE A 203 12.23 8.72 -3.85
C ILE A 203 11.89 10.11 -4.39
N THR A 204 10.77 10.21 -5.08
CA THR A 204 10.19 11.47 -5.56
C THR A 204 8.81 11.65 -4.92
N LEU A 205 8.63 12.72 -4.17
CA LEU A 205 7.40 13.04 -3.45
C LEU A 205 6.83 14.35 -3.95
N THR A 206 5.53 14.32 -4.27
CA THR A 206 4.72 15.52 -4.53
C THR A 206 3.48 15.40 -3.64
N SER A 207 3.23 16.40 -2.80
CA SER A 207 2.11 16.41 -1.86
C SER A 207 1.47 17.78 -1.78
N SER A 208 0.17 17.83 -1.47
CA SER A 208 -0.53 19.10 -1.19
C SER A 208 -0.32 19.53 0.25
N ASP A 209 -0.06 18.59 1.15
CA ASP A 209 0.31 18.82 2.55
C ASP A 209 1.79 18.44 2.76
N ASP A 210 2.12 17.67 3.77
CA ASP A 210 3.50 17.32 4.08
C ASP A 210 4.06 16.24 3.13
N ALA A 211 5.31 16.39 2.70
CA ALA A 211 5.97 15.32 1.96
C ALA A 211 6.31 14.12 2.85
N ILE A 212 6.64 14.38 4.12
CA ILE A 212 6.98 13.38 5.12
C ILE A 212 6.44 13.83 6.47
N ALA A 213 5.42 13.13 6.97
CA ALA A 213 4.76 13.37 8.25
C ALA A 213 4.98 12.19 9.20
N ALA A 214 5.89 12.31 10.16
CA ALA A 214 6.13 11.32 11.20
C ALA A 214 5.79 11.90 12.58
N THR A 215 5.17 11.11 13.44
CA THR A 215 4.84 11.55 14.82
C THR A 215 6.07 11.61 15.70
N THR A 216 7.04 10.71 15.49
CA THR A 216 8.27 10.65 16.30
C THR A 216 9.49 11.04 15.47
N ASP A 217 10.09 10.12 14.75
CA ASP A 217 11.38 10.32 14.09
C ASP A 217 11.33 10.16 12.57
N VAL A 218 12.14 10.94 11.86
CA VAL A 218 12.45 10.73 10.44
C VAL A 218 13.94 10.45 10.31
N THR A 219 14.27 9.26 9.80
CA THR A 219 15.64 8.89 9.49
C THR A 219 15.81 8.75 7.98
N VAL A 220 16.80 9.44 7.41
CA VAL A 220 17.14 9.36 5.98
C VAL A 220 18.59 8.95 5.84
N LYS A 221 18.86 7.81 5.15
CA LYS A 221 20.18 7.27 4.97
C LYS A 221 20.40 6.75 3.55
N ASP A 222 21.40 7.28 2.87
CA ASP A 222 21.78 6.86 1.50
C ASP A 222 20.63 6.96 0.47
N THR A 223 19.67 7.88 0.69
CA THR A 223 18.49 8.08 -0.13
C THR A 223 18.71 9.22 -1.13
N THR A 224 18.33 9.01 -2.39
CA THR A 224 18.11 10.13 -3.33
C THR A 224 16.67 10.60 -3.17
N LEU A 225 16.47 11.81 -2.65
CA LEU A 225 15.17 12.34 -2.29
C LEU A 225 14.88 13.64 -3.03
N THR A 226 13.75 13.68 -3.75
CA THR A 226 13.21 14.88 -4.42
C THR A 226 11.84 15.17 -3.84
N ILE A 227 11.62 16.39 -3.35
CA ILE A 227 10.38 16.78 -2.66
C ILE A 227 9.80 18.05 -3.31
N THR A 228 8.47 18.01 -3.50
CA THR A 228 7.62 19.18 -3.74
C THR A 228 6.40 19.07 -2.81
N ALA A 229 6.31 19.87 -1.78
CA ALA A 229 5.26 19.83 -0.77
C ALA A 229 4.51 21.17 -0.71
N GLY A 230 3.24 21.15 -0.28
CA GLY A 230 2.41 22.34 -0.10
C GLY A 230 2.28 23.20 -1.36
N GLY A 231 2.38 22.62 -2.54
CA GLY A 231 2.46 23.39 -3.79
C GLY A 231 3.78 24.15 -4.00
N GLY A 232 4.81 23.86 -3.16
CA GLY A 232 6.09 24.56 -3.12
C GLY A 232 6.03 25.89 -2.39
N GLN A 233 7.20 26.51 -2.17
CA GLN A 233 7.35 27.76 -1.41
C GLN A 233 6.45 28.91 -1.91
N ALA A 234 6.11 28.94 -3.19
CA ALA A 234 5.25 29.98 -3.77
C ALA A 234 3.80 29.96 -3.26
N ASN A 235 3.35 28.81 -2.75
CA ASN A 235 1.99 28.58 -2.24
C ASN A 235 1.95 28.30 -0.74
N ALA A 236 3.09 28.36 -0.04
CA ALA A 236 3.15 28.16 1.39
C ALA A 236 2.34 29.24 2.12
N THR A 237 1.33 28.85 2.90
CA THR A 237 0.66 29.73 3.85
C THR A 237 1.55 29.85 5.07
N VAL A 238 2.03 31.06 5.36
CA VAL A 238 2.71 31.34 6.62
C VAL A 238 1.64 31.40 7.70
N GLU A 239 1.54 30.40 8.55
CA GLU A 239 0.82 30.53 9.81
C GLU A 239 1.56 31.59 10.64
N GLU A 240 0.94 32.75 10.87
CA GLU A 240 1.44 33.71 11.85
C GLU A 240 1.43 33.04 13.23
N GLN A 241 2.60 32.65 13.70
CA GLN A 241 2.74 32.25 15.10
C GLN A 241 2.28 33.43 15.97
N ALA A 242 1.21 33.24 16.71
CA ALA A 242 0.82 34.21 17.72
C ALA A 242 2.01 34.49 18.65
N PRO A 243 2.29 35.77 18.99
CA PRO A 243 3.42 36.09 19.84
C PRO A 243 3.28 35.35 21.17
N PRO A 244 4.35 34.76 21.74
CA PRO A 244 4.29 34.11 23.05
C PRO A 244 3.93 35.18 24.11
N GLY A 245 2.77 35.02 24.77
CA GLY A 245 2.41 35.79 25.98
C GLY A 245 1.23 36.74 25.85
N GLN A 246 0.10 36.30 25.35
CA GLN A 246 -1.20 36.88 25.71
C GLN A 246 -2.13 35.73 26.14
N GLU A 247 -2.06 35.33 27.42
CA GLU A 247 -3.15 34.70 28.15
C GLU A 247 -4.11 35.77 28.66
#